data_aa6ba91c867b46c1a4133236e69c4606
#
_entry.id   aa6ba91c867b46c1a4133236e69c4606
#
_cell.length_a   1.000
_cell.length_b   1.000
_cell.length_c   1.000
_cell.angle_alpha   90.00
_cell.angle_beta   90.00
_cell.angle_gamma   90.00
#
_symmetry.space_group_name_H-M   'P 1'
#
loop_
_entity.id
_entity.type
_entity.pdbx_description
1 polymer ?
#
loop_
_entity_poly.entity_id
_entity_poly.type
_entity_poly.pdbx_seq_one_letter_code
_entity_poly.pdbx_strand_id
1 'polypeptide(L)'
;MQAIEESKTTWAEDENVEAAVLQQLLDLHPTHLTVAELIRELTGENAGFAERDSVERAVRSLSATGLLHEAEDFVAPTRAALRFSELQDH
;
A
#
# COMPACT_ATOMS: atom_id res chain seq x y z
N MET A 1 17.97 4.24 -23.73
CA MET A 1 18.55 4.59 -22.43
C MET A 1 17.53 5.13 -21.47
N GLN A 2 16.73 6.09 -21.90
CA GLN A 2 15.68 6.61 -21.03
C GLN A 2 14.65 5.56 -20.66
N ALA A 3 14.33 4.67 -21.59
CA ALA A 3 13.37 3.61 -21.30
C ALA A 3 13.84 2.70 -20.15
N ILE A 4 15.14 2.46 -20.06
CA ILE A 4 15.68 1.64 -18.99
C ILE A 4 15.59 2.38 -17.67
N GLU A 5 15.89 3.66 -17.69
CA GLU A 5 15.78 4.49 -16.49
C GLU A 5 14.35 4.60 -16.01
N GLU A 6 13.43 4.78 -16.94
CA GLU A 6 12.00 4.83 -16.62
C GLU A 6 11.53 3.53 -15.98
N SER A 7 12.00 2.40 -16.49
CA SER A 7 11.67 1.09 -15.92
C SER A 7 12.14 0.98 -14.48
N LYS A 8 13.38 1.37 -14.22
CA LYS A 8 13.94 1.35 -12.87
C LYS A 8 13.16 2.27 -11.95
N THR A 9 12.86 3.48 -12.44
CA THR A 9 12.13 4.47 -11.66
C THR A 9 10.74 3.97 -11.30
N THR A 10 10.04 3.40 -12.27
CA THR A 10 8.70 2.87 -12.05
C THR A 10 8.72 1.74 -11.00
N TRP A 11 9.70 0.85 -11.11
CA TRP A 11 9.81 -0.26 -10.17
C TRP A 11 10.06 0.25 -8.75
N ALA A 12 10.98 1.21 -8.61
CA ALA A 12 11.27 1.81 -7.30
C ALA A 12 10.06 2.55 -6.75
N GLU A 13 9.32 3.24 -7.61
CA GLU A 13 8.10 3.93 -7.18
C GLU A 13 7.04 2.94 -6.69
N ASP A 14 6.90 1.81 -7.38
CA ASP A 14 5.94 0.79 -6.97
C ASP A 14 6.30 0.22 -5.59
N GLU A 15 7.58 -0.03 -5.35
CA GLU A 15 8.02 -0.50 -4.04
C GLU A 15 7.76 0.54 -2.96
N ASN A 16 8.00 1.81 -3.28
CA ASN A 16 7.75 2.90 -2.34
C ASN A 16 6.27 3.03 -2.02
N VAL A 17 5.42 2.86 -3.02
CA VAL A 17 3.97 2.92 -2.82
C VAL A 17 3.51 1.74 -1.95
N GLU A 18 4.03 0.54 -2.19
CA GLU A 18 3.70 -0.61 -1.37
C GLU A 18 4.10 -0.39 0.08
N ALA A 19 5.29 0.15 0.30
CA ALA A 19 5.76 0.44 1.66
C ALA A 19 4.87 1.48 2.34
N ALA A 20 4.48 2.52 1.60
CA ALA A 20 3.63 3.57 2.14
C ALA A 20 2.23 3.04 2.49
N VAL A 21 1.67 2.21 1.62
CA VAL A 21 0.36 1.59 1.85
C VAL A 21 0.40 0.74 3.11
N LEU A 22 1.38 -0.13 3.21
CA LEU A 22 1.49 -1.03 4.35
C LEU A 22 1.72 -0.23 5.64
N GLN A 23 2.62 0.74 5.61
CA GLN A 23 2.91 1.55 6.79
C GLN A 23 1.68 2.32 7.26
N GLN A 24 0.92 2.90 6.33
CA GLN A 24 -0.29 3.63 6.67
C GLN A 24 -1.30 2.73 7.39
N LEU A 25 -1.50 1.53 6.88
CA LEU A 25 -2.44 0.60 7.49
C LEU A 25 -1.96 0.07 8.83
N LEU A 26 -0.66 -0.12 8.99
CA LEU A 26 -0.09 -0.52 10.27
C LEU A 26 -0.26 0.59 11.30
N ASP A 27 -0.03 1.83 10.91
CA ASP A 27 -0.13 2.98 11.81
C ASP A 27 -1.57 3.21 12.27
N LEU A 28 -2.53 2.91 11.41
CA LEU A 28 -3.96 3.13 11.71
C LEU A 28 -4.62 1.92 12.36
N HIS A 29 -3.93 0.78 12.42
CA HIS A 29 -4.51 -0.42 13.03
C HIS A 29 -4.95 -0.11 14.46
N PRO A 30 -6.13 -0.57 14.92
CA PRO A 30 -7.03 -1.52 14.26
C PRO A 30 -8.11 -0.88 13.37
N THR A 31 -7.97 0.37 12.99
CA THR A 31 -8.94 1.03 12.11
C THR A 31 -8.85 0.43 10.71
N HIS A 32 -9.99 0.06 10.15
CA HIS A 32 -10.07 -0.48 8.79
C HIS A 32 -10.41 0.64 7.83
N LEU A 33 -9.71 0.68 6.70
CA LEU A 33 -9.97 1.66 5.65
C LEU A 33 -10.46 0.95 4.40
N THR A 34 -11.32 1.63 3.65
CA THR A 34 -11.62 1.20 2.29
C THR A 34 -10.45 1.61 1.39
N VAL A 35 -10.38 1.00 0.21
CA VAL A 35 -9.34 1.40 -0.75
C VAL A 35 -9.46 2.88 -1.10
N ALA A 36 -10.68 3.38 -1.25
CA ALA A 36 -10.91 4.80 -1.54
C ALA A 36 -10.38 5.71 -0.43
N GLU A 37 -10.62 5.33 0.82
CA GLU A 37 -10.10 6.09 1.96
C GLU A 37 -8.58 6.05 2.02
N LEU A 38 -8.00 4.89 1.74
CA LEU A 38 -6.56 4.72 1.71
C LEU A 38 -5.92 5.62 0.64
N ILE A 39 -6.52 5.66 -0.54
CA ILE A 39 -6.04 6.53 -1.62
C ILE A 39 -6.06 7.98 -1.16
N ARG A 40 -7.15 8.39 -0.53
CA ARG A 40 -7.28 9.77 -0.04
C ARG A 40 -6.22 10.09 1.02
N GLU A 41 -5.97 9.16 1.93
CA GLU A 41 -4.96 9.36 2.97
C GLU A 41 -3.56 9.52 2.41
N LEU A 42 -3.25 8.76 1.35
CA LEU A 42 -1.89 8.76 0.79
C LEU A 42 -1.67 9.85 -0.25
N THR A 43 -2.70 10.24 -0.99
CA THR A 43 -2.53 11.12 -2.15
C THR A 43 -3.35 12.40 -2.08
N GLY A 44 -4.21 12.53 -1.08
CA GLY A 44 -5.10 13.68 -0.97
C GLY A 44 -6.37 13.50 -1.79
N GLU A 45 -7.21 14.53 -1.78
CA GLU A 45 -8.54 14.44 -2.38
C GLU A 45 -8.52 14.51 -3.90
N ASN A 46 -7.44 15.06 -4.47
CA ASN A 46 -7.36 15.28 -5.91
C ASN A 46 -6.42 14.30 -6.59
N ALA A 47 -6.40 13.06 -6.12
CA ALA A 47 -5.56 12.03 -6.70
C ALA A 47 -5.89 11.83 -8.18
N GLY A 48 -4.85 11.79 -9.02
CA GLY A 48 -5.01 11.50 -10.43
C GLY A 48 -5.22 10.01 -10.66
N PHE A 49 -5.53 9.67 -11.92
CA PHE A 49 -5.77 8.28 -12.29
C PHE A 49 -4.55 7.40 -12.03
N ALA A 50 -3.36 7.90 -12.39
CA ALA A 50 -2.13 7.14 -12.21
C ALA A 50 -1.84 6.86 -10.74
N GLU A 51 -2.11 7.82 -9.88
CA GLU A 51 -1.91 7.67 -8.44
C GLU A 51 -2.85 6.65 -7.84
N ARG A 52 -4.12 6.70 -8.23
CA ARG A 52 -5.10 5.71 -7.78
C ARG A 52 -4.71 4.32 -8.24
N ASP A 53 -4.30 4.19 -9.50
CA ASP A 53 -3.90 2.91 -10.05
C ASP A 53 -2.69 2.34 -9.31
N SER A 54 -1.72 3.19 -8.96
CA SER A 54 -0.55 2.76 -8.19
C SER A 54 -0.95 2.20 -6.83
N VAL A 55 -1.85 2.89 -6.13
CA VAL A 55 -2.29 2.42 -4.81
C VAL A 55 -3.07 1.10 -4.95
N GLU A 56 -3.95 1.00 -5.94
CA GLU A 56 -4.72 -0.22 -6.16
C GLU A 56 -3.83 -1.40 -6.49
N ARG A 57 -2.79 -1.18 -7.30
CA ARG A 57 -1.83 -2.23 -7.62
C ARG A 57 -1.04 -2.65 -6.38
N ALA A 58 -0.67 -1.68 -5.55
CA ALA A 58 0.05 -1.97 -4.31
C ALA A 58 -0.80 -2.82 -3.37
N VAL A 59 -2.08 -2.49 -3.23
CA VAL A 59 -3.00 -3.28 -2.41
C VAL A 59 -3.09 -4.71 -2.92
N ARG A 60 -3.22 -4.89 -4.24
CA ARG A 60 -3.29 -6.23 -4.82
C ARG A 60 -2.01 -7.03 -4.58
N SER A 61 -0.87 -6.37 -4.77
CA SER A 61 0.43 -7.02 -4.58
C SER A 61 0.62 -7.45 -3.14
N LEU A 62 0.31 -6.56 -2.21
CA LEU A 62 0.46 -6.86 -0.78
C LEU A 62 -0.53 -7.93 -0.32
N SER A 63 -1.73 -7.94 -0.89
CA SER A 63 -2.71 -8.98 -0.60
C SER A 63 -2.23 -10.33 -1.11
N ALA A 64 -1.66 -10.35 -2.31
CA ALA A 64 -1.15 -11.58 -2.90
C ALA A 64 0.03 -12.15 -2.13
N THR A 65 0.83 -11.30 -1.50
CA THR A 65 1.97 -11.76 -0.70
C THR A 65 1.62 -12.06 0.75
N GLY A 66 0.38 -11.82 1.14
CA GLY A 66 -0.07 -12.17 2.49
C GLY A 66 0.16 -11.09 3.53
N LEU A 67 0.47 -9.87 3.13
CA LEU A 67 0.68 -8.77 4.07
C LEU A 67 -0.59 -7.96 4.32
N LEU A 68 -1.52 -7.95 3.36
CA LEU A 68 -2.82 -7.32 3.53
C LEU A 68 -3.94 -8.32 3.33
N HIS A 69 -5.06 -8.03 3.96
CA HIS A 69 -6.27 -8.81 3.85
C HIS A 69 -7.38 -7.88 3.36
N GLU A 70 -8.07 -8.30 2.33
CA GLU A 70 -9.21 -7.56 1.81
C GLU A 70 -10.49 -8.30 2.17
N ALA A 71 -11.42 -7.59 2.79
CA ALA A 71 -12.72 -8.15 3.14
C ALA A 71 -13.77 -7.12 2.78
N GLU A 72 -14.64 -7.47 1.86
CA GLU A 72 -15.62 -6.57 1.26
C GLU A 72 -14.87 -5.42 0.60
N ASP A 73 -15.06 -4.18 1.07
CA ASP A 73 -14.36 -3.04 0.51
C ASP A 73 -13.22 -2.55 1.41
N PHE A 74 -12.98 -3.24 2.51
CA PHE A 74 -11.99 -2.82 3.50
C PHE A 74 -10.68 -3.57 3.31
N VAL A 75 -9.59 -2.89 3.66
CA VAL A 75 -8.26 -3.48 3.68
C VAL A 75 -7.67 -3.34 5.07
N ALA A 76 -6.93 -4.34 5.49
CA ALA A 76 -6.30 -4.34 6.81
C ALA A 76 -5.02 -5.17 6.76
N PRO A 77 -4.04 -4.87 7.63
CA PRO A 77 -2.84 -5.70 7.70
C PRO A 77 -3.18 -7.09 8.23
N THR A 78 -2.50 -8.10 7.72
CA THR A 78 -2.66 -9.46 8.21
C THR A 78 -1.96 -9.59 9.56
N ARG A 79 -2.24 -10.70 10.25
CA ARG A 79 -1.55 -11.02 11.49
C ARG A 79 -0.03 -11.10 11.27
N ALA A 80 0.39 -11.66 10.13
CA ALA A 80 1.81 -11.74 9.80
C ALA A 80 2.44 -10.36 9.70
N ALA A 81 1.76 -9.41 9.04
CA ALA A 81 2.26 -8.05 8.92
C ALA A 81 2.34 -7.35 10.27
N LEU A 82 1.31 -7.53 11.10
CA LEU A 82 1.30 -6.94 12.44
C LEU A 82 2.42 -7.48 13.30
N ARG A 83 2.66 -8.78 13.23
CA ARG A 83 3.73 -9.41 13.99
C ARG A 83 5.10 -8.91 13.57
N PHE A 84 5.30 -8.81 12.24
CA PHE A 84 6.56 -8.28 11.72
C PHE A 84 6.80 -6.86 12.20
N SER A 85 5.76 -6.02 12.18
CA SER A 85 5.84 -4.64 12.64
C SER A 85 6.23 -4.57 14.12
N GLU A 86 5.62 -5.43 14.96
CA GLU A 86 5.95 -5.50 16.38
C GLU A 86 7.42 -5.85 16.61
N LEU A 87 7.93 -6.79 15.82
CA LEU A 87 9.32 -7.20 15.96
C LEU A 87 10.29 -6.11 15.55
N GLN A 88 9.89 -5.25 14.65
CA GLN A 88 10.73 -4.15 14.20
C GLN A 88 10.76 -2.97 15.17
N ASP A 89 9.76 -2.85 16.03
CA ASP A 89 9.67 -1.75 16.99
C ASP A 89 10.58 -1.96 18.20
N HIS A 90 11.29 -3.05 18.24
CA HIS A 90 12.28 -3.30 19.28
C HIS A 90 13.67 -2.90 18.79
#